data_181e8fbb17d1f6d1e175c0c267189963
#
_entry.id   181e8fbb17d1f6d1e175c0c267189963
#
_cell.length_a   1.000
_cell.length_b   1.000
_cell.length_c   1.000
_cell.angle_alpha   90.00
_cell.angle_beta   90.00
_cell.angle_gamma   90.00
#
_symmetry.space_group_name_H-M   'P 1'
#
loop_
_entity.id
_entity.type
_entity.pdbx_description
1 polymer ?
#
loop_
_entity_poly.entity_id
_entity_poly.type
_entity_poly.pdbx_seq_one_letter_code
_entity_poly.pdbx_strand_id
1 'polypeptide(L)'
;MQLSRAFSVAILLASFVFVFRYSMPLLEVIDARLTRLFQDLPARLHRGQPAYIGPLAEEVEAVFDPAKNPNFANGEAIRWVLIDATGTVIGRVAAFLNRDMPAVADADLPTGGLGFFECIDDQTAANTLFEAGRTWLAARGLQAMDGPINFGERDRFWGLLVDGFGLEPNYGMFWHPPYYQRLFEAYGFQLYFKQYTCAREVDMPLHPSFAKRADAFAAEQPAYRFTHSLKSEPEKMAQDFNHVYNLAWANHSGVPPISLNKARQLVKQMRPVLDERLLWFAYHNDEPVAFFLSLPELNQIFKRIGPRLDLLGKIRFLWEQWRYQHRQPKKMFGVIYGVVPAHQGKNVDAVMMVHAQKAFEVAGYTDIEMNWIGDFNPRMLVTTRSIGAKICKTHVTYRFLFDRERAFERCPVIR
;
A
#
# COMPACT_ATOMS: atom_id res chain seq x y z
N MET A 1 -34.27 -5.75 -59.20
CA MET A 1 -33.42 -6.68 -58.44
C MET A 1 -32.03 -6.15 -58.07
N GLN A 2 -31.49 -5.11 -58.70
CA GLN A 2 -30.17 -4.53 -58.38
C GLN A 2 -30.18 -3.50 -57.23
N LEU A 3 -31.27 -2.81 -56.98
CA LEU A 3 -31.37 -1.82 -55.87
C LEU A 3 -31.43 -2.44 -54.46
N SER A 4 -31.95 -3.66 -54.32
CA SER A 4 -32.04 -4.37 -53.04
C SER A 4 -30.67 -4.88 -52.52
N ARG A 5 -29.74 -5.23 -53.42
CA ARG A 5 -28.40 -5.70 -53.03
C ARG A 5 -27.48 -4.55 -52.57
N ALA A 6 -27.61 -3.35 -53.18
CA ALA A 6 -26.84 -2.19 -52.78
C ALA A 6 -27.20 -1.69 -51.36
N PHE A 7 -28.50 -1.76 -51.01
CA PHE A 7 -28.98 -1.40 -49.67
C PHE A 7 -28.52 -2.35 -48.58
N SER A 8 -28.51 -3.67 -48.86
CA SER A 8 -28.00 -4.69 -47.91
C SER A 8 -26.49 -4.59 -47.64
N VAL A 9 -25.71 -4.29 -48.69
CA VAL A 9 -24.26 -4.10 -48.54
C VAL A 9 -23.93 -2.81 -47.76
N ALA A 10 -24.69 -1.72 -48.00
CA ALA A 10 -24.54 -0.45 -47.26
C ALA A 10 -24.89 -0.59 -45.78
N ILE A 11 -25.93 -1.36 -45.44
CA ILE A 11 -26.30 -1.65 -44.04
C ILE A 11 -25.27 -2.55 -43.38
N LEU A 12 -24.73 -3.56 -44.06
CA LEU A 12 -23.66 -4.42 -43.56
C LEU A 12 -22.36 -3.62 -43.35
N LEU A 13 -21.96 -2.75 -44.29
CA LEU A 13 -20.79 -1.87 -44.15
C LEU A 13 -21.00 -0.83 -43.04
N ALA A 14 -22.19 -0.23 -42.93
CA ALA A 14 -22.52 0.69 -41.85
C ALA A 14 -22.52 -0.01 -40.49
N SER A 15 -23.04 -1.23 -40.38
CA SER A 15 -22.98 -2.06 -39.16
C SER A 15 -21.53 -2.48 -38.81
N PHE A 16 -20.74 -2.81 -39.83
CA PHE A 16 -19.33 -3.14 -39.62
C PHE A 16 -18.48 -1.93 -39.17
N VAL A 17 -18.73 -0.76 -39.78
CA VAL A 17 -18.09 0.51 -39.39
C VAL A 17 -18.56 0.98 -37.99
N PHE A 18 -19.84 0.71 -37.63
CA PHE A 18 -20.40 1.06 -36.34
C PHE A 18 -19.85 0.16 -35.23
N VAL A 19 -19.66 -1.14 -35.51
CA VAL A 19 -19.03 -2.08 -34.57
C VAL A 19 -17.54 -1.77 -34.36
N PHE A 20 -16.82 -1.35 -35.41
CA PHE A 20 -15.42 -0.93 -35.27
C PHE A 20 -15.23 0.39 -34.53
N ARG A 21 -16.25 1.28 -34.52
CA ARG A 21 -16.18 2.58 -33.82
C ARG A 21 -16.31 2.48 -32.30
N TYR A 22 -16.76 1.34 -31.77
CA TYR A 22 -16.94 1.10 -30.32
C TYR A 22 -16.09 -0.05 -29.77
N SER A 23 -15.20 -0.61 -30.58
CA SER A 23 -14.26 -1.62 -30.05
C SER A 23 -13.20 -0.95 -29.20
N MET A 24 -13.19 -1.25 -27.91
CA MET A 24 -12.11 -0.92 -26.99
C MET A 24 -11.26 -2.19 -26.80
N PRO A 25 -10.23 -2.43 -27.64
CA PRO A 25 -9.43 -3.62 -27.53
C PRO A 25 -8.66 -3.65 -26.21
N LEU A 26 -8.78 -4.79 -25.53
CA LEU A 26 -8.05 -5.11 -24.34
C LEU A 26 -6.82 -5.94 -24.72
N LEU A 27 -5.62 -5.44 -24.46
CA LEU A 27 -4.37 -6.08 -24.83
C LEU A 27 -3.64 -6.57 -23.59
N GLU A 28 -3.26 -7.84 -23.58
CA GLU A 28 -2.36 -8.39 -22.56
C GLU A 28 -0.97 -7.78 -22.72
N VAL A 29 -0.35 -7.43 -21.58
CA VAL A 29 0.98 -6.80 -21.57
C VAL A 29 2.06 -7.89 -21.63
N ILE A 30 2.51 -8.20 -22.83
CA ILE A 30 3.49 -9.26 -23.12
C ILE A 30 4.84 -8.75 -23.64
N ASP A 31 4.94 -7.46 -23.95
CA ASP A 31 6.15 -6.88 -24.52
C ASP A 31 6.55 -5.54 -23.86
N ALA A 32 7.76 -5.07 -24.17
CA ALA A 32 8.31 -3.83 -23.61
C ALA A 32 7.51 -2.58 -23.98
N ARG A 33 6.84 -2.55 -25.16
CA ARG A 33 6.01 -1.43 -25.59
C ARG A 33 4.74 -1.34 -24.74
N LEU A 34 4.04 -2.46 -24.57
CA LEU A 34 2.83 -2.54 -23.75
C LEU A 34 3.15 -2.32 -22.27
N THR A 35 4.30 -2.79 -21.79
CA THR A 35 4.81 -2.48 -20.44
C THR A 35 4.96 -0.97 -20.22
N ARG A 36 5.55 -0.23 -21.17
CA ARG A 36 5.64 1.23 -21.06
C ARG A 36 4.27 1.89 -21.04
N LEU A 37 3.36 1.46 -21.91
CA LEU A 37 2.00 1.98 -21.95
C LEU A 37 1.25 1.76 -20.64
N PHE A 38 1.44 0.58 -20.03
CA PHE A 38 0.89 0.25 -18.72
C PHE A 38 1.46 1.17 -17.62
N GLN A 39 2.77 1.41 -17.61
CA GLN A 39 3.44 2.23 -16.62
C GLN A 39 3.17 3.73 -16.77
N ASP A 40 3.09 4.24 -18.01
CA ASP A 40 2.96 5.67 -18.27
C ASP A 40 1.52 6.20 -18.14
N LEU A 41 0.52 5.31 -18.15
CA LEU A 41 -0.89 5.68 -18.09
C LEU A 41 -1.26 6.53 -16.86
N PRO A 42 -0.89 6.18 -15.62
CA PRO A 42 -1.29 6.96 -14.44
C PRO A 42 -0.79 8.40 -14.50
N ALA A 43 0.47 8.61 -14.86
CA ALA A 43 1.05 9.95 -14.97
C ALA A 43 0.34 10.81 -16.03
N ARG A 44 -0.22 10.18 -17.07
CA ARG A 44 -0.99 10.86 -18.11
C ARG A 44 -2.41 11.18 -17.62
N LEU A 45 -3.10 10.23 -16.97
CA LEU A 45 -4.47 10.42 -16.45
C LEU A 45 -4.52 11.47 -15.34
N HIS A 46 -3.50 11.48 -14.47
CA HIS A 46 -3.46 12.35 -13.30
C HIS A 46 -2.64 13.62 -13.51
N ARG A 47 -2.35 13.95 -14.79
CA ARG A 47 -1.62 15.18 -15.12
C ARG A 47 -2.34 16.42 -14.57
N GLY A 48 -1.61 17.26 -13.83
CA GLY A 48 -2.16 18.47 -13.23
C GLY A 48 -2.82 18.27 -11.86
N GLN A 49 -2.84 17.06 -11.33
CA GLN A 49 -3.27 16.80 -9.95
C GLN A 49 -2.13 17.08 -8.97
N PRO A 50 -2.25 18.12 -8.09
CA PRO A 50 -1.12 18.54 -7.25
C PRO A 50 -0.67 17.49 -6.25
N ALA A 51 -1.60 16.67 -5.77
CA ALA A 51 -1.34 15.62 -4.80
C ALA A 51 -0.80 14.32 -5.43
N TYR A 52 -0.87 14.17 -6.75
CA TYR A 52 -0.45 12.94 -7.40
C TYR A 52 1.06 12.76 -7.36
N ILE A 53 1.52 11.63 -6.82
CA ILE A 53 2.89 11.14 -6.93
C ILE A 53 2.81 9.70 -7.45
N GLY A 54 3.36 9.48 -8.64
CA GLY A 54 3.38 8.15 -9.26
C GLY A 54 4.38 7.22 -8.58
N PRO A 55 4.09 5.90 -8.54
CA PRO A 55 5.03 4.91 -8.06
C PRO A 55 6.25 4.81 -8.99
N LEU A 56 7.35 4.26 -8.47
CA LEU A 56 8.51 3.94 -9.28
C LEU A 56 8.18 2.80 -10.26
N ALA A 57 8.52 3.00 -11.53
CA ALA A 57 8.25 2.03 -12.59
C ALA A 57 8.92 0.68 -12.32
N GLU A 58 10.14 0.70 -11.79
CA GLU A 58 10.90 -0.52 -11.43
C GLU A 58 10.23 -1.32 -10.30
N GLU A 59 9.55 -0.64 -9.37
CA GLU A 59 8.83 -1.29 -8.27
C GLU A 59 7.52 -1.91 -8.75
N VAL A 60 6.81 -1.21 -9.64
CA VAL A 60 5.61 -1.76 -10.29
C VAL A 60 6.00 -2.98 -11.13
N GLU A 61 7.09 -2.90 -11.90
CA GLU A 61 7.55 -4.02 -12.73
C GLU A 61 8.02 -5.21 -11.89
N ALA A 62 8.64 -4.96 -10.73
CA ALA A 62 9.08 -6.03 -9.82
C ALA A 62 7.91 -6.90 -9.32
N VAL A 63 6.69 -6.36 -9.25
CA VAL A 63 5.49 -7.13 -8.88
C VAL A 63 5.16 -8.19 -9.93
N PHE A 64 5.44 -7.91 -11.21
CA PHE A 64 5.16 -8.79 -12.35
C PHE A 64 6.37 -9.60 -12.84
N ASP A 65 7.50 -9.47 -12.17
CA ASP A 65 8.73 -10.18 -12.52
C ASP A 65 8.86 -11.45 -11.66
N PRO A 66 8.73 -12.68 -12.25
CA PRO A 66 8.86 -13.93 -11.51
C PRO A 66 10.22 -14.12 -10.81
N ALA A 67 11.27 -13.45 -11.30
CA ALA A 67 12.59 -13.52 -10.66
C ALA A 67 12.69 -12.66 -9.39
N LYS A 68 11.80 -11.67 -9.22
CA LYS A 68 11.80 -10.72 -8.10
C LYS A 68 10.66 -10.94 -7.12
N ASN A 69 9.50 -11.37 -7.61
CA ASN A 69 8.32 -11.60 -6.79
C ASN A 69 8.18 -13.08 -6.40
N PRO A 70 8.45 -13.44 -5.14
CA PRO A 70 8.40 -14.83 -4.69
C PRO A 70 6.99 -15.45 -4.76
N ASN A 71 5.92 -14.63 -4.83
CA ASN A 71 4.56 -15.14 -4.94
C ASN A 71 4.29 -15.91 -6.24
N PHE A 72 5.12 -15.76 -7.26
CA PHE A 72 5.05 -16.59 -8.47
C PHE A 72 5.42 -18.07 -8.23
N ALA A 73 6.04 -18.41 -7.10
CA ALA A 73 6.31 -19.80 -6.75
C ALA A 73 5.02 -20.63 -6.65
N ASN A 74 3.92 -20.00 -6.16
CA ASN A 74 2.62 -20.66 -6.02
C ASN A 74 1.47 -19.71 -6.42
N GLY A 75 1.71 -18.86 -7.40
CA GLY A 75 0.74 -17.89 -7.89
C GLY A 75 0.94 -17.50 -9.34
N GLU A 76 0.01 -16.72 -9.84
CA GLU A 76 -0.03 -16.26 -11.21
C GLU A 76 -0.48 -14.80 -11.25
N ALA A 77 0.04 -14.02 -12.20
CA ALA A 77 -0.40 -12.67 -12.47
C ALA A 77 -0.53 -12.42 -13.95
N ILE A 78 -1.48 -11.57 -14.32
CA ILE A 78 -1.68 -11.08 -15.67
C ILE A 78 -2.02 -9.60 -15.60
N ARG A 79 -1.72 -8.85 -16.66
CA ARG A 79 -2.03 -7.43 -16.74
C ARG A 79 -2.43 -7.03 -18.16
N TRP A 80 -3.33 -6.04 -18.25
CA TRP A 80 -3.85 -5.55 -19.52
C TRP A 80 -3.82 -4.03 -19.62
N VAL A 81 -3.79 -3.56 -20.85
CA VAL A 81 -4.11 -2.18 -21.22
C VAL A 81 -5.34 -2.15 -22.11
N LEU A 82 -6.22 -1.20 -21.88
CA LEU A 82 -7.42 -0.94 -22.68
C LEU A 82 -7.15 0.24 -23.62
N ILE A 83 -7.45 0.06 -24.89
CA ILE A 83 -7.16 1.05 -25.94
C ILE A 83 -8.50 1.50 -26.56
N ASP A 84 -8.64 2.79 -26.83
CA ASP A 84 -9.79 3.32 -27.56
C ASP A 84 -9.65 3.17 -29.09
N ALA A 85 -10.69 3.57 -29.82
CA ALA A 85 -10.71 3.50 -31.27
C ALA A 85 -9.64 4.35 -31.97
N THR A 86 -8.99 5.28 -31.25
CA THR A 86 -7.89 6.13 -31.77
C THR A 86 -6.52 5.51 -31.53
N GLY A 87 -6.45 4.37 -30.83
CA GLY A 87 -5.20 3.76 -30.40
C GLY A 87 -4.63 4.33 -29.09
N THR A 88 -5.39 5.17 -28.40
CA THR A 88 -4.98 5.75 -27.11
C THR A 88 -5.30 4.78 -25.97
N VAL A 89 -4.33 4.53 -25.07
CA VAL A 89 -4.58 3.74 -23.87
C VAL A 89 -5.46 4.54 -22.91
N ILE A 90 -6.62 4.00 -22.56
CA ILE A 90 -7.63 4.65 -21.71
C ILE A 90 -7.82 3.97 -20.35
N GLY A 91 -7.24 2.79 -20.19
CA GLY A 91 -7.32 2.04 -18.94
C GLY A 91 -6.24 0.98 -18.83
N ARG A 92 -6.01 0.52 -17.61
CA ARG A 92 -5.16 -0.63 -17.28
C ARG A 92 -5.69 -1.35 -16.06
N VAL A 93 -5.38 -2.63 -15.95
CA VAL A 93 -5.69 -3.45 -14.77
C VAL A 93 -4.76 -4.66 -14.73
N ALA A 94 -4.56 -5.21 -13.53
CA ALA A 94 -3.95 -6.51 -13.34
C ALA A 94 -4.88 -7.41 -12.53
N ALA A 95 -4.77 -8.72 -12.77
CA ALA A 95 -5.41 -9.74 -11.95
C ALA A 95 -4.35 -10.76 -11.51
N PHE A 96 -4.52 -11.34 -10.33
CA PHE A 96 -3.58 -12.30 -9.80
C PHE A 96 -4.23 -13.25 -8.81
N LEU A 97 -3.61 -14.40 -8.72
CA LEU A 97 -3.93 -15.49 -7.82
C LEU A 97 -2.69 -15.80 -7.00
N ASN A 98 -2.81 -15.80 -5.69
CA ASN A 98 -1.79 -16.28 -4.77
C ASN A 98 -2.38 -17.38 -3.90
N ARG A 99 -1.93 -18.64 -4.12
CA ARG A 99 -2.43 -19.80 -3.39
C ARG A 99 -1.91 -19.90 -1.95
N ASP A 100 -0.85 -19.14 -1.64
CA ASP A 100 -0.28 -19.07 -0.29
C ASP A 100 -0.89 -17.95 0.54
N MET A 101 -1.79 -17.15 -0.04
CA MET A 101 -2.44 -16.07 0.67
C MET A 101 -3.38 -16.66 1.73
N PRO A 102 -3.11 -16.44 3.02
CA PRO A 102 -3.97 -17.00 4.06
C PRO A 102 -5.38 -16.45 3.92
N ALA A 103 -6.37 -17.32 4.05
CA ALA A 103 -7.77 -16.93 4.21
C ALA A 103 -7.88 -15.99 5.43
N VAL A 104 -8.67 -14.93 5.31
CA VAL A 104 -8.89 -13.98 6.42
C VAL A 104 -9.80 -14.59 7.48
N ALA A 105 -10.62 -15.58 7.08
CA ALA A 105 -11.50 -16.36 7.96
C ALA A 105 -11.64 -17.79 7.43
N ASP A 106 -11.95 -18.73 8.31
CA ASP A 106 -12.12 -20.17 7.98
C ASP A 106 -13.20 -20.46 6.92
N ALA A 107 -14.12 -19.53 6.70
CA ALA A 107 -15.19 -19.60 5.70
C ALA A 107 -14.90 -18.77 4.44
N ASP A 108 -13.66 -18.33 4.25
CA ASP A 108 -13.35 -17.42 3.15
C ASP A 108 -13.42 -18.16 1.80
N LEU A 109 -14.06 -17.48 0.83
CA LEU A 109 -14.16 -17.97 -0.53
C LEU A 109 -12.80 -17.99 -1.20
N PRO A 110 -12.55 -18.92 -2.14
CA PRO A 110 -11.43 -18.81 -3.06
C PRO A 110 -11.45 -17.45 -3.76
N THR A 111 -10.56 -16.55 -3.33
CA THR A 111 -10.56 -15.14 -3.73
C THR A 111 -9.27 -14.79 -4.43
N GLY A 112 -9.37 -14.13 -5.57
CA GLY A 112 -8.23 -13.57 -6.28
C GLY A 112 -8.07 -12.07 -6.03
N GLY A 113 -7.04 -11.48 -6.64
CA GLY A 113 -6.76 -10.06 -6.56
C GLY A 113 -6.97 -9.33 -7.88
N LEU A 114 -7.45 -8.11 -7.80
CA LEU A 114 -7.49 -7.15 -8.90
C LEU A 114 -6.74 -5.91 -8.43
N GLY A 115 -5.79 -5.42 -9.23
CA GLY A 115 -4.96 -4.28 -8.84
C GLY A 115 -4.46 -3.45 -10.00
N PHE A 116 -3.67 -2.41 -9.68
CA PHE A 116 -3.11 -1.49 -10.67
C PHE A 116 -4.18 -0.91 -11.63
N PHE A 117 -5.41 -0.81 -11.13
CA PHE A 117 -6.54 -0.26 -11.90
C PHE A 117 -6.34 1.23 -12.14
N GLU A 118 -6.40 1.61 -13.40
CA GLU A 118 -6.46 3.00 -13.83
C GLU A 118 -7.41 3.09 -15.02
N CYS A 119 -8.28 4.08 -15.05
CA CYS A 119 -9.26 4.25 -16.10
C CYS A 119 -9.65 5.71 -16.27
N ILE A 120 -10.01 6.10 -17.48
CA ILE A 120 -10.75 7.36 -17.70
C ILE A 120 -12.10 7.30 -16.96
N ASP A 121 -12.75 8.44 -16.79
CA ASP A 121 -14.10 8.50 -16.16
C ASP A 121 -15.18 7.98 -17.13
N ASP A 122 -15.14 6.67 -17.39
CA ASP A 122 -16.07 5.96 -18.27
C ASP A 122 -16.40 4.58 -17.68
N GLN A 123 -17.69 4.34 -17.39
CA GLN A 123 -18.13 3.10 -16.77
C GLN A 123 -17.98 1.90 -17.71
N THR A 124 -18.13 2.08 -19.03
CA THR A 124 -18.00 0.98 -20.01
C THR A 124 -16.54 0.51 -20.08
N ALA A 125 -15.62 1.47 -20.10
CA ALA A 125 -14.18 1.17 -20.03
C ALA A 125 -13.82 0.46 -18.72
N ALA A 126 -14.33 0.94 -17.58
CA ALA A 126 -14.09 0.31 -16.27
C ALA A 126 -14.68 -1.12 -16.22
N ASN A 127 -15.92 -1.32 -16.72
CA ASN A 127 -16.54 -2.64 -16.77
C ASN A 127 -15.73 -3.62 -17.61
N THR A 128 -15.17 -3.18 -18.74
CA THR A 128 -14.30 -4.01 -19.58
C THR A 128 -13.08 -4.49 -18.82
N LEU A 129 -12.45 -3.62 -18.04
CA LEU A 129 -11.28 -3.95 -17.20
C LEU A 129 -11.66 -4.91 -16.07
N PHE A 130 -12.74 -4.65 -15.36
CA PHE A 130 -13.22 -5.50 -14.26
C PHE A 130 -13.60 -6.89 -14.76
N GLU A 131 -14.30 -6.95 -15.89
CA GLU A 131 -14.74 -8.21 -16.50
C GLU A 131 -13.56 -9.07 -16.96
N ALA A 132 -12.50 -8.46 -17.46
CA ALA A 132 -11.27 -9.18 -17.81
C ALA A 132 -10.67 -9.88 -16.58
N GLY A 133 -10.54 -9.15 -15.47
CA GLY A 133 -10.07 -9.70 -14.20
C GLY A 133 -10.98 -10.82 -13.70
N ARG A 134 -12.31 -10.58 -13.66
CA ARG A 134 -13.29 -11.56 -13.22
C ARG A 134 -13.21 -12.87 -14.05
N THR A 135 -13.20 -12.72 -15.37
CA THR A 135 -13.16 -13.88 -16.28
C THR A 135 -11.87 -14.69 -16.11
N TRP A 136 -10.73 -14.02 -16.01
CA TRP A 136 -9.44 -14.68 -15.81
C TRP A 136 -9.38 -15.44 -14.47
N LEU A 137 -9.91 -14.84 -13.41
CA LEU A 137 -9.97 -15.44 -12.07
C LEU A 137 -10.99 -16.59 -12.01
N ALA A 138 -12.19 -16.42 -12.59
CA ALA A 138 -13.21 -17.47 -12.63
C ALA A 138 -12.73 -18.72 -13.38
N ALA A 139 -11.99 -18.55 -14.50
CA ALA A 139 -11.37 -19.66 -15.22
C ALA A 139 -10.35 -20.45 -14.39
N ARG A 140 -9.90 -19.91 -13.26
CA ARG A 140 -8.98 -20.54 -12.29
C ARG A 140 -9.68 -21.08 -11.04
N GLY A 141 -11.02 -21.11 -11.05
CA GLY A 141 -11.84 -21.66 -9.97
C GLY A 141 -12.07 -20.70 -8.81
N LEU A 142 -11.70 -19.41 -8.95
CA LEU A 142 -11.96 -18.43 -7.92
C LEU A 142 -13.43 -17.96 -7.97
N GLN A 143 -13.96 -17.57 -6.82
CA GLN A 143 -15.36 -17.22 -6.62
C GLN A 143 -15.58 -15.75 -6.24
N ALA A 144 -14.49 -15.06 -5.96
CA ALA A 144 -14.49 -13.64 -5.63
C ALA A 144 -13.20 -12.97 -6.08
N MET A 145 -13.20 -11.64 -6.14
CA MET A 145 -11.99 -10.84 -6.30
C MET A 145 -11.99 -9.65 -5.34
N ASP A 146 -10.86 -9.42 -4.70
CA ASP A 146 -10.58 -8.25 -3.88
C ASP A 146 -9.82 -7.21 -4.69
N GLY A 147 -10.16 -5.93 -4.51
CA GLY A 147 -9.51 -4.86 -5.25
C GLY A 147 -9.76 -3.45 -4.71
N PRO A 148 -8.89 -2.50 -5.10
CA PRO A 148 -7.57 -2.74 -5.70
C PRO A 148 -6.58 -3.22 -4.65
N ILE A 149 -5.85 -4.28 -4.96
CA ILE A 149 -4.83 -4.87 -4.08
C ILE A 149 -3.57 -5.24 -4.88
N ASN A 150 -2.53 -5.70 -4.20
CA ASN A 150 -1.24 -6.04 -4.78
C ASN A 150 -1.03 -7.56 -4.90
N PHE A 151 -0.24 -7.99 -5.88
CA PHE A 151 0.34 -9.34 -5.93
C PHE A 151 1.64 -9.38 -5.10
N GLY A 152 1.50 -9.15 -3.80
CA GLY A 152 2.61 -8.98 -2.88
C GLY A 152 2.18 -8.66 -1.46
N GLU A 153 3.04 -7.92 -0.79
CA GLU A 153 2.84 -7.48 0.59
C GLU A 153 1.66 -6.48 0.68
N ARG A 154 0.91 -6.55 1.78
CA ARG A 154 -0.30 -5.72 1.99
C ARG A 154 0.00 -4.26 2.29
N ASP A 155 1.24 -3.93 2.61
CA ASP A 155 1.70 -2.58 2.95
C ASP A 155 2.01 -1.71 1.72
N ARG A 156 1.94 -2.28 0.51
CA ARG A 156 2.24 -1.58 -0.74
C ARG A 156 1.16 -1.81 -1.79
N PHE A 157 0.85 -0.74 -2.56
CA PHE A 157 -0.08 -0.77 -3.71
C PHE A 157 -1.45 -1.37 -3.37
N TRP A 158 -1.98 -1.03 -2.18
CA TRP A 158 -3.18 -1.65 -1.63
C TRP A 158 -4.23 -0.62 -1.24
N GLY A 159 -5.48 -0.85 -1.68
CA GLY A 159 -6.63 -0.02 -1.36
C GLY A 159 -6.88 1.14 -2.33
N LEU A 160 -8.15 1.45 -2.53
CA LEU A 160 -8.62 2.60 -3.30
C LEU A 160 -8.74 3.82 -2.39
N LEU A 161 -8.10 4.93 -2.74
CA LEU A 161 -8.29 6.21 -2.05
C LEU A 161 -9.74 6.68 -2.23
N VAL A 162 -10.44 6.95 -1.11
CA VAL A 162 -11.84 7.44 -1.10
C VAL A 162 -12.03 8.71 -0.29
N ASP A 163 -11.01 9.10 0.49
CA ASP A 163 -11.01 10.36 1.25
C ASP A 163 -9.56 10.84 1.46
N GLY A 164 -9.36 12.16 1.54
CA GLY A 164 -8.04 12.77 1.64
C GLY A 164 -7.37 13.05 0.28
N PHE A 165 -8.14 13.21 -0.79
CA PHE A 165 -7.67 13.42 -2.18
C PHE A 165 -6.72 14.61 -2.37
N GLY A 166 -6.77 15.61 -1.50
CA GLY A 166 -5.86 16.77 -1.51
C GLY A 166 -4.49 16.50 -0.91
N LEU A 167 -4.27 15.34 -0.32
CA LEU A 167 -3.02 14.96 0.33
C LEU A 167 -2.18 14.03 -0.56
N GLU A 168 -0.86 14.21 -0.49
CA GLU A 168 0.09 13.34 -1.18
C GLU A 168 0.02 11.90 -0.63
N PRO A 169 0.15 10.87 -1.48
CA PRO A 169 0.21 9.50 -1.03
C PRO A 169 1.50 9.23 -0.25
N ASN A 170 1.45 8.34 0.72
CA ASN A 170 2.66 7.80 1.33
C ASN A 170 3.40 6.89 0.33
N TYR A 171 4.70 6.76 0.53
CA TYR A 171 5.49 5.85 -0.29
C TYR A 171 4.91 4.42 -0.29
N GLY A 172 4.76 3.87 -1.49
CA GLY A 172 4.13 2.57 -1.70
C GLY A 172 2.60 2.61 -1.79
N MET A 173 1.95 3.76 -1.56
CA MET A 173 0.50 3.90 -1.71
C MET A 173 0.13 4.61 -3.01
N PHE A 174 -1.01 4.27 -3.58
CA PHE A 174 -1.55 4.96 -4.74
C PHE A 174 -2.36 6.19 -4.35
N TRP A 175 -2.32 7.20 -5.22
CA TRP A 175 -3.31 8.26 -5.27
C TRP A 175 -4.34 7.92 -6.36
N HIS A 176 -5.62 8.09 -6.07
CA HIS A 176 -6.71 7.82 -7.01
C HIS A 176 -7.66 9.02 -7.10
N PRO A 177 -8.27 9.28 -8.26
CA PRO A 177 -9.29 10.32 -8.38
C PRO A 177 -10.62 9.87 -7.75
N PRO A 178 -11.47 10.83 -7.29
CA PRO A 178 -12.72 10.50 -6.59
C PRO A 178 -13.69 9.62 -7.39
N TYR A 179 -13.71 9.74 -8.73
CA TYR A 179 -14.64 8.99 -9.54
C TYR A 179 -14.38 7.48 -9.60
N TYR A 180 -13.18 6.99 -9.21
CA TYR A 180 -12.91 5.56 -9.17
C TYR A 180 -13.82 4.83 -8.20
N GLN A 181 -14.15 5.43 -7.06
CA GLN A 181 -15.10 4.84 -6.13
C GLN A 181 -16.43 4.49 -6.82
N ARG A 182 -17.00 5.43 -7.58
CA ARG A 182 -18.24 5.20 -8.34
C ARG A 182 -18.08 4.08 -9.37
N LEU A 183 -16.94 4.01 -10.08
CA LEU A 183 -16.70 2.96 -11.08
C LEU A 183 -16.70 1.56 -10.45
N PHE A 184 -16.06 1.40 -9.29
CA PHE A 184 -16.06 0.13 -8.55
C PHE A 184 -17.47 -0.23 -8.06
N GLU A 185 -18.13 0.69 -7.38
CA GLU A 185 -19.46 0.46 -6.79
C GLU A 185 -20.54 0.21 -7.85
N ALA A 186 -20.49 0.93 -8.98
CA ALA A 186 -21.44 0.72 -10.09
C ALA A 186 -21.25 -0.62 -10.81
N TYR A 187 -20.05 -1.19 -10.83
CA TYR A 187 -19.83 -2.58 -11.30
C TYR A 187 -20.37 -3.61 -10.32
N GLY A 188 -20.48 -3.27 -9.04
CA GLY A 188 -21.04 -4.10 -7.98
C GLY A 188 -20.02 -4.59 -6.96
N PHE A 189 -18.87 -3.97 -6.88
CA PHE A 189 -17.97 -4.17 -5.76
C PHE A 189 -18.59 -3.65 -4.47
N GLN A 190 -18.35 -4.33 -3.36
CA GLN A 190 -18.84 -3.97 -2.03
C GLN A 190 -17.68 -3.73 -1.08
N LEU A 191 -17.84 -2.78 -0.16
CA LEU A 191 -16.81 -2.42 0.81
C LEU A 191 -16.46 -3.60 1.72
N TYR A 192 -15.24 -4.13 1.59
CA TYR A 192 -14.77 -5.24 2.41
C TYR A 192 -14.14 -4.74 3.72
N PHE A 193 -13.21 -3.81 3.66
CA PHE A 193 -12.69 -3.09 4.83
C PHE A 193 -12.11 -1.72 4.46
N LYS A 194 -12.01 -0.85 5.48
CA LYS A 194 -11.36 0.45 5.37
C LYS A 194 -9.93 0.39 5.91
N GLN A 195 -9.09 1.25 5.35
CA GLN A 195 -7.69 1.41 5.71
C GLN A 195 -7.45 2.90 5.98
N TYR A 196 -7.13 3.23 7.21
CA TYR A 196 -6.92 4.61 7.63
C TYR A 196 -5.43 4.97 7.66
N THR A 197 -5.09 6.11 7.11
CA THR A 197 -3.85 6.81 7.42
C THR A 197 -4.15 7.84 8.48
N CYS A 198 -3.45 7.75 9.61
CA CYS A 198 -3.57 8.70 10.70
C CYS A 198 -2.35 9.61 10.72
N ALA A 199 -2.56 10.92 10.87
CA ALA A 199 -1.49 11.91 10.92
C ALA A 199 -1.53 12.73 12.20
N ARG A 200 -0.34 13.18 12.63
CA ARG A 200 -0.17 14.20 13.66
C ARG A 200 1.08 15.04 13.39
N GLU A 201 1.08 16.26 13.90
CA GLU A 201 2.29 17.06 14.00
C GLU A 201 3.20 16.49 15.10
N VAL A 202 4.51 16.46 14.84
CA VAL A 202 5.48 15.87 15.78
C VAL A 202 5.61 16.69 17.06
N ASP A 203 5.58 18.01 16.95
CA ASP A 203 5.65 18.98 18.06
C ASP A 203 4.33 19.11 18.85
N MET A 204 3.23 18.51 18.37
CA MET A 204 1.98 18.47 19.13
C MET A 204 2.22 17.81 20.49
N PRO A 205 1.87 18.44 21.61
CA PRO A 205 2.05 17.83 22.92
C PRO A 205 1.31 16.49 23.04
N LEU A 206 1.97 15.49 23.58
CA LEU A 206 1.29 14.28 24.03
C LEU A 206 0.36 14.61 25.21
N HIS A 207 -0.71 13.84 25.37
CA HIS A 207 -1.59 14.03 26.52
C HIS A 207 -0.78 13.97 27.84
N PRO A 208 -1.03 14.84 28.84
CA PRO A 208 -0.21 14.91 30.06
C PRO A 208 -0.03 13.59 30.80
N SER A 209 -0.99 12.66 30.62
CA SER A 209 -0.85 11.32 31.19
C SER A 209 0.34 10.52 30.63
N PHE A 210 0.85 10.85 29.45
CA PHE A 210 2.04 10.18 28.88
C PHE A 210 3.29 10.57 29.65
N ALA A 211 3.50 11.86 29.91
CA ALA A 211 4.63 12.36 30.68
C ALA A 211 4.60 11.78 32.13
N LYS A 212 3.42 11.83 32.79
CA LYS A 212 3.26 11.27 34.13
C LYS A 212 3.58 9.76 34.18
N ARG A 213 3.12 9.00 33.17
CA ARG A 213 3.42 7.57 33.08
C ARG A 213 4.89 7.30 32.80
N ALA A 214 5.53 8.12 31.97
CA ALA A 214 6.94 8.00 31.70
C ALA A 214 7.79 8.27 32.93
N ASP A 215 7.47 9.32 33.70
CA ASP A 215 8.19 9.68 34.92
C ASP A 215 8.02 8.58 36.00
N ALA A 216 6.80 8.10 36.23
CA ALA A 216 6.53 7.02 37.17
C ALA A 216 7.24 5.73 36.75
N PHE A 217 7.18 5.39 35.47
CA PHE A 217 7.81 4.19 34.92
C PHE A 217 9.34 4.20 35.09
N ALA A 218 9.99 5.35 34.86
CA ALA A 218 11.43 5.47 35.01
C ALA A 218 11.88 5.23 36.45
N ALA A 219 11.08 5.63 37.45
CA ALA A 219 11.36 5.40 38.85
C ALA A 219 11.07 3.94 39.30
N GLU A 220 10.01 3.33 38.77
CA GLU A 220 9.54 2.00 39.23
C GLU A 220 10.18 0.83 38.46
N GLN A 221 10.67 1.09 37.23
CA GLN A 221 11.11 0.06 36.27
C GLN A 221 12.52 0.32 35.72
N PRO A 222 13.58 0.37 36.55
CA PRO A 222 14.93 0.71 36.10
C PRO A 222 15.57 -0.34 35.15
N ALA A 223 14.97 -1.52 35.04
CA ALA A 223 15.43 -2.57 34.14
C ALA A 223 15.11 -2.28 32.66
N TYR A 224 14.27 -1.26 32.38
CA TYR A 224 13.96 -0.88 31.02
C TYR A 224 14.88 0.22 30.51
N ARG A 225 15.26 0.10 29.24
CA ARG A 225 16.05 1.08 28.49
C ARG A 225 15.38 1.37 27.16
N PHE A 226 15.32 2.63 26.77
CA PHE A 226 14.72 3.11 25.52
C PHE A 226 15.81 3.79 24.69
N THR A 227 16.01 3.34 23.46
CA THR A 227 17.02 3.90 22.56
C THR A 227 16.67 3.67 21.10
N HIS A 228 17.24 4.48 20.22
CA HIS A 228 17.16 4.20 18.79
C HIS A 228 18.31 3.27 18.36
N SER A 229 18.09 2.54 17.27
CA SER A 229 19.11 1.71 16.62
C SER A 229 20.21 2.56 16.01
N LEU A 230 21.40 1.97 15.84
CA LEU A 230 22.51 2.61 15.15
C LEU A 230 22.73 2.00 13.76
N LYS A 231 22.95 2.85 12.75
CA LYS A 231 23.29 2.41 11.37
C LYS A 231 24.58 1.61 11.31
N SER A 232 25.46 1.80 12.29
CA SER A 232 26.72 1.03 12.45
C SER A 232 26.49 -0.41 12.89
N GLU A 233 25.32 -0.74 13.44
CA GLU A 233 24.97 -2.05 14.02
C GLU A 233 23.84 -2.76 13.26
N PRO A 234 23.96 -3.00 11.93
CA PRO A 234 22.88 -3.54 11.12
C PRO A 234 22.46 -4.96 11.52
N GLU A 235 23.40 -5.75 12.03
CA GLU A 235 23.11 -7.11 12.50
C GLU A 235 22.27 -7.10 13.77
N LYS A 236 22.63 -6.25 14.74
CA LYS A 236 21.84 -6.07 15.95
C LYS A 236 20.43 -5.57 15.63
N MET A 237 20.31 -4.58 14.72
CA MET A 237 19.02 -4.07 14.27
C MET A 237 18.15 -5.18 13.67
N ALA A 238 18.72 -6.08 12.85
CA ALA A 238 18.00 -7.19 12.26
C ALA A 238 17.57 -8.23 13.31
N GLN A 239 18.43 -8.52 14.28
CA GLN A 239 18.13 -9.47 15.36
C GLN A 239 17.02 -8.93 16.28
N ASP A 240 17.14 -7.68 16.74
CA ASP A 240 16.16 -7.03 17.62
C ASP A 240 14.78 -6.94 16.91
N PHE A 241 14.78 -6.54 15.64
CA PHE A 241 13.57 -6.49 14.86
C PHE A 241 12.92 -7.88 14.71
N ASN A 242 13.70 -8.90 14.33
CA ASN A 242 13.23 -10.27 14.17
C ASN A 242 12.64 -10.81 15.47
N HIS A 243 13.31 -10.59 16.59
CA HIS A 243 12.89 -11.06 17.91
C HIS A 243 11.54 -10.46 18.32
N VAL A 244 11.44 -9.13 18.33
CA VAL A 244 10.20 -8.44 18.74
C VAL A 244 9.06 -8.72 17.77
N TYR A 245 9.33 -8.73 16.44
CA TYR A 245 8.32 -9.01 15.44
C TYR A 245 7.68 -10.38 15.66
N ASN A 246 8.50 -11.43 15.76
CA ASN A 246 8.00 -12.79 15.90
C ASN A 246 7.23 -13.01 17.21
N LEU A 247 7.64 -12.37 18.30
CA LEU A 247 6.94 -12.47 19.58
C LEU A 247 5.66 -11.61 19.62
N ALA A 248 5.71 -10.40 19.09
CA ALA A 248 4.56 -9.49 19.12
C ALA A 248 3.41 -9.97 18.24
N TRP A 249 3.69 -10.67 17.13
CA TRP A 249 2.69 -11.21 16.20
C TRP A 249 2.47 -12.71 16.31
N ALA A 250 3.12 -13.42 17.23
CA ALA A 250 3.02 -14.87 17.37
C ALA A 250 1.57 -15.41 17.46
N ASN A 251 0.66 -14.60 18.00
CA ASN A 251 -0.75 -14.97 18.22
C ASN A 251 -1.70 -14.33 17.18
N HIS A 252 -1.18 -13.66 16.15
CA HIS A 252 -2.01 -13.04 15.11
C HIS A 252 -2.20 -14.00 13.95
N SER A 253 -3.43 -14.47 13.76
CA SER A 253 -3.79 -15.30 12.61
C SER A 253 -3.48 -14.56 11.29
N GLY A 254 -2.85 -15.27 10.36
CA GLY A 254 -2.52 -14.74 9.04
C GLY A 254 -1.26 -13.89 8.95
N VAL A 255 -0.47 -13.78 10.03
CA VAL A 255 0.85 -13.13 10.01
C VAL A 255 1.94 -14.18 10.25
N PRO A 256 2.64 -14.66 9.22
CA PRO A 256 3.70 -15.63 9.40
C PRO A 256 4.92 -15.03 10.09
N PRO A 257 5.66 -15.81 10.89
CA PRO A 257 6.94 -15.37 11.42
C PRO A 257 7.93 -15.09 10.28
N ILE A 258 8.84 -14.15 10.50
CA ILE A 258 9.91 -13.85 9.57
C ILE A 258 11.21 -14.52 10.00
N SER A 259 12.00 -14.99 9.04
CA SER A 259 13.35 -15.49 9.31
C SER A 259 14.32 -14.34 9.58
N LEU A 260 15.38 -14.61 10.34
CA LEU A 260 16.45 -13.64 10.56
C LEU A 260 17.09 -13.17 9.24
N ASN A 261 17.21 -14.07 8.26
CA ASN A 261 17.72 -13.72 6.94
C ASN A 261 16.80 -12.72 6.21
N LYS A 262 15.49 -12.85 6.34
CA LYS A 262 14.54 -11.87 5.81
C LYS A 262 14.70 -10.52 6.51
N ALA A 263 14.83 -10.51 7.83
CA ALA A 263 15.09 -9.28 8.60
C ALA A 263 16.38 -8.59 8.16
N ARG A 264 17.48 -9.33 7.98
CA ARG A 264 18.75 -8.82 7.42
C ARG A 264 18.58 -8.18 6.05
N GLN A 265 17.81 -8.84 5.16
CA GLN A 265 17.51 -8.31 3.82
C GLN A 265 16.74 -6.99 3.91
N LEU A 266 15.71 -6.90 4.76
CA LEU A 266 14.93 -5.68 4.98
C LEU A 266 15.83 -4.53 5.48
N VAL A 267 16.65 -4.76 6.49
CA VAL A 267 17.61 -3.77 7.00
C VAL A 267 18.59 -3.32 5.91
N LYS A 268 19.12 -4.25 5.12
CA LYS A 268 20.03 -3.94 4.00
C LYS A 268 19.35 -3.07 2.94
N GLN A 269 18.11 -3.36 2.58
CA GLN A 269 17.34 -2.61 1.60
C GLN A 269 16.99 -1.20 2.08
N MET A 270 16.64 -1.04 3.37
CA MET A 270 16.27 0.25 3.95
C MET A 270 17.48 1.13 4.29
N ARG A 271 18.66 0.55 4.50
CA ARG A 271 19.86 1.28 4.97
C ARG A 271 20.19 2.56 4.22
N PRO A 272 20.06 2.65 2.87
CA PRO A 272 20.35 3.88 2.13
C PRO A 272 19.45 5.07 2.49
N VAL A 273 18.21 4.79 2.87
CA VAL A 273 17.18 5.83 3.13
C VAL A 273 16.87 6.01 4.62
N LEU A 274 17.35 5.11 5.45
CA LEU A 274 17.06 5.05 6.87
C LEU A 274 17.65 6.26 7.61
N ASP A 275 16.88 6.81 8.55
CA ASP A 275 17.37 7.70 9.61
C ASP A 275 17.28 6.94 10.93
N GLU A 276 18.42 6.65 11.56
CA GLU A 276 18.50 5.83 12.77
C GLU A 276 17.67 6.39 13.94
N ARG A 277 17.49 7.71 13.99
CA ARG A 277 16.68 8.41 15.01
C ARG A 277 15.20 8.08 14.93
N LEU A 278 14.74 7.43 13.84
CA LEU A 278 13.37 7.00 13.63
C LEU A 278 13.11 5.54 14.02
N LEU A 279 14.13 4.80 14.47
CA LEU A 279 14.03 3.36 14.76
C LEU A 279 14.23 3.11 16.25
N TRP A 280 13.15 3.13 17.00
CA TRP A 280 13.17 3.01 18.46
C TRP A 280 12.90 1.60 18.92
N PHE A 281 13.67 1.19 19.95
CA PHE A 281 13.48 -0.06 20.69
C PHE A 281 13.39 0.18 22.18
N ALA A 282 12.57 -0.63 22.85
CA ALA A 282 12.60 -0.78 24.30
C ALA A 282 13.24 -2.12 24.65
N TYR A 283 14.12 -2.11 25.62
CA TYR A 283 14.79 -3.30 26.17
C TYR A 283 14.41 -3.47 27.64
N HIS A 284 14.27 -4.72 28.07
CA HIS A 284 14.14 -5.11 29.46
C HIS A 284 15.22 -6.13 29.78
N ASN A 285 16.16 -5.82 30.72
CA ASN A 285 17.34 -6.62 30.99
C ASN A 285 18.13 -6.97 29.70
N ASP A 286 18.33 -5.96 28.83
CA ASP A 286 19.00 -6.05 27.52
C ASP A 286 18.29 -6.90 26.46
N GLU A 287 17.14 -7.50 26.75
CA GLU A 287 16.30 -8.18 25.79
C GLU A 287 15.34 -7.18 25.10
N PRO A 288 15.24 -7.11 23.75
CA PRO A 288 14.34 -6.20 23.07
C PRO A 288 12.89 -6.67 23.24
N VAL A 289 12.02 -5.79 23.76
CA VAL A 289 10.64 -6.12 24.12
C VAL A 289 9.59 -5.28 23.38
N ALA A 290 10.00 -4.20 22.74
CA ALA A 290 9.12 -3.39 21.91
C ALA A 290 9.93 -2.64 20.85
N PHE A 291 9.24 -2.26 19.76
CA PHE A 291 9.78 -1.34 18.78
C PHE A 291 8.72 -0.35 18.29
N PHE A 292 9.19 0.82 17.85
CA PHE A 292 8.47 1.79 17.05
C PHE A 292 9.37 2.22 15.89
N LEU A 293 9.06 1.73 14.70
CA LEU A 293 9.89 1.92 13.52
C LEU A 293 9.18 2.85 12.54
N SER A 294 9.84 3.94 12.21
CA SER A 294 9.40 4.91 11.22
C SER A 294 10.48 5.10 10.16
N LEU A 295 10.09 5.59 9.01
CA LEU A 295 11.00 5.91 7.90
C LEU A 295 10.77 7.34 7.43
N PRO A 296 11.79 7.99 6.82
CA PRO A 296 11.55 9.21 6.06
C PRO A 296 10.50 8.99 4.98
N GLU A 297 9.61 9.97 4.75
CA GLU A 297 8.62 9.88 3.68
C GLU A 297 9.27 10.06 2.31
N LEU A 298 9.54 8.93 1.65
CA LEU A 298 10.33 8.89 0.42
C LEU A 298 9.66 9.58 -0.76
N ASN A 299 8.34 9.71 -0.76
CA ASN A 299 7.63 10.46 -1.79
C ASN A 299 8.00 11.96 -1.78
N GLN A 300 8.51 12.49 -0.65
CA GLN A 300 9.08 13.85 -0.63
C GLN A 300 10.33 13.98 -1.50
N ILE A 301 11.02 12.87 -1.77
CA ILE A 301 12.17 12.77 -2.65
C ILE A 301 11.69 12.43 -4.07
N PHE A 302 10.88 11.36 -4.21
CA PHE A 302 10.48 10.83 -5.51
C PHE A 302 9.64 11.80 -6.36
N LYS A 303 8.80 12.64 -5.74
CA LYS A 303 8.03 13.66 -6.46
C LYS A 303 8.90 14.65 -7.29
N ARG A 304 10.21 14.75 -6.96
CA ARG A 304 11.17 15.63 -7.65
C ARG A 304 12.01 14.91 -8.69
N ILE A 305 12.05 13.58 -8.65
CA ILE A 305 12.88 12.74 -9.50
C ILE A 305 12.06 12.22 -10.68
N GLY A 306 10.79 11.89 -10.43
CA GLY A 306 9.91 11.22 -11.37
C GLY A 306 9.89 9.70 -11.20
N PRO A 307 9.15 8.98 -12.05
CA PRO A 307 8.81 7.58 -11.82
C PRO A 307 9.91 6.58 -12.23
N ARG A 308 11.08 7.04 -12.71
CA ARG A 308 12.15 6.14 -13.19
C ARG A 308 13.48 6.45 -12.54
N LEU A 309 14.14 5.40 -12.04
CA LEU A 309 15.48 5.44 -11.45
C LEU A 309 16.54 4.95 -12.44
N ASP A 310 16.58 5.56 -13.63
CA ASP A 310 17.72 5.42 -14.54
C ASP A 310 18.99 6.04 -13.94
N LEU A 311 20.10 6.07 -14.68
CA LEU A 311 21.37 6.61 -14.19
C LEU A 311 21.24 8.06 -13.71
N LEU A 312 20.53 8.91 -14.48
CA LEU A 312 20.27 10.31 -14.10
C LEU A 312 19.31 10.40 -12.90
N GLY A 313 18.29 9.55 -12.87
CA GLY A 313 17.37 9.41 -11.75
C GLY A 313 18.09 9.03 -10.44
N LYS A 314 19.07 8.13 -10.49
CA LYS A 314 19.89 7.76 -9.33
C LYS A 314 20.76 8.91 -8.82
N ILE A 315 21.37 9.68 -9.72
CA ILE A 315 22.14 10.88 -9.35
C ILE A 315 21.23 11.94 -8.72
N ARG A 316 20.05 12.18 -9.32
CA ARG A 316 19.04 13.10 -8.76
C ARG A 316 18.54 12.61 -7.41
N PHE A 317 18.36 11.29 -7.24
CA PHE A 317 17.96 10.71 -5.95
C PHE A 317 18.96 11.02 -4.85
N LEU A 318 20.26 10.80 -5.08
CA LEU A 318 21.30 11.10 -4.09
C LEU A 318 21.33 12.58 -3.72
N TRP A 319 21.16 13.46 -4.71
CA TRP A 319 21.09 14.91 -4.51
C TRP A 319 19.85 15.31 -3.69
N GLU A 320 18.65 14.85 -4.08
CA GLU A 320 17.42 15.17 -3.38
C GLU A 320 17.38 14.54 -1.98
N GLN A 321 17.95 13.35 -1.80
CA GLN A 321 18.13 12.73 -0.49
C GLN A 321 19.03 13.57 0.41
N TRP A 322 20.17 14.02 -0.10
CA TRP A 322 21.04 14.93 0.65
C TRP A 322 20.30 16.22 1.02
N ARG A 323 19.58 16.82 0.08
CA ARG A 323 18.76 18.02 0.34
C ARG A 323 17.70 17.75 1.40
N TYR A 324 17.01 16.62 1.34
CA TYR A 324 15.99 16.24 2.29
C TYR A 324 16.55 16.08 3.71
N GLN A 325 17.71 15.48 3.86
CA GLN A 325 18.37 15.30 5.17
C GLN A 325 18.75 16.65 5.83
N HIS A 326 19.06 17.68 5.03
CA HIS A 326 19.50 18.99 5.52
C HIS A 326 18.41 20.06 5.52
N ARG A 327 17.21 19.73 5.03
CA ARG A 327 16.08 20.66 5.02
C ARG A 327 15.08 20.35 6.13
N GLN A 328 14.41 21.43 6.56
CA GLN A 328 13.21 21.35 7.36
C GLN A 328 12.11 22.11 6.62
N PRO A 329 10.84 21.69 6.72
CA PRO A 329 10.33 20.54 7.48
C PRO A 329 10.54 19.20 6.77
N LYS A 330 10.59 18.12 7.55
CA LYS A 330 10.65 16.74 7.07
C LYS A 330 9.41 15.97 7.49
N LYS A 331 8.91 15.10 6.61
CA LYS A 331 7.84 14.16 6.92
C LYS A 331 8.40 12.77 7.15
N MET A 332 7.78 12.04 8.05
CA MET A 332 8.05 10.61 8.23
C MET A 332 6.75 9.81 8.21
N PHE A 333 6.86 8.52 7.96
CA PHE A 333 5.73 7.61 8.13
C PHE A 333 6.10 6.49 9.10
N GLY A 334 5.14 6.16 9.97
CA GLY A 334 5.24 5.04 10.90
C GLY A 334 4.95 3.75 10.15
N VAL A 335 5.95 2.85 10.13
CA VAL A 335 5.88 1.59 9.40
C VAL A 335 5.27 0.51 10.26
N ILE A 336 5.79 0.34 11.48
CA ILE A 336 5.38 -0.75 12.36
C ILE A 336 5.61 -0.38 13.83
N TYR A 337 4.67 -0.81 14.66
CA TYR A 337 4.74 -0.67 16.11
C TYR A 337 4.36 -2.00 16.75
N GLY A 338 5.12 -2.45 17.73
CA GLY A 338 4.86 -3.71 18.41
C GLY A 338 5.42 -3.76 19.80
N VAL A 339 4.70 -4.42 20.70
CA VAL A 339 5.11 -4.73 22.08
C VAL A 339 4.88 -6.22 22.32
N VAL A 340 5.91 -6.91 22.79
CA VAL A 340 5.84 -8.33 23.19
C VAL A 340 4.74 -8.51 24.22
N PRO A 341 3.88 -9.55 24.11
CA PRO A 341 2.70 -9.73 24.98
C PRO A 341 2.97 -9.63 26.48
N ALA A 342 4.09 -10.17 26.97
CA ALA A 342 4.49 -10.10 28.38
C ALA A 342 4.75 -8.67 28.90
N HIS A 343 4.92 -7.69 28.00
CA HIS A 343 5.21 -6.29 28.30
C HIS A 343 4.08 -5.34 27.91
N GLN A 344 2.97 -5.84 27.36
CA GLN A 344 1.79 -5.04 27.06
C GLN A 344 1.09 -4.58 28.33
N GLY A 345 0.45 -3.41 28.30
CA GLY A 345 -0.25 -2.83 29.45
C GLY A 345 0.66 -2.27 30.56
N LYS A 346 1.98 -2.34 30.39
CA LYS A 346 2.97 -1.83 31.35
C LYS A 346 3.47 -0.41 31.02
N ASN A 347 2.81 0.32 30.15
CA ASN A 347 3.17 1.68 29.68
C ASN A 347 4.50 1.77 28.89
N VAL A 348 5.07 0.68 28.44
CA VAL A 348 6.30 0.65 27.61
C VAL A 348 6.12 1.49 26.35
N ASP A 349 4.94 1.40 25.74
CA ASP A 349 4.51 2.18 24.58
C ASP A 349 4.53 3.69 24.85
N ALA A 350 3.95 4.12 25.96
CA ALA A 350 3.88 5.53 26.32
C ALA A 350 5.26 6.14 26.55
N VAL A 351 6.14 5.43 27.25
CA VAL A 351 7.50 5.88 27.52
C VAL A 351 8.32 5.96 26.25
N MET A 352 8.25 4.93 25.41
CA MET A 352 8.95 4.92 24.12
C MET A 352 8.53 6.09 23.24
N MET A 353 7.21 6.41 23.22
CA MET A 353 6.68 7.54 22.45
C MET A 353 7.21 8.88 22.93
N VAL A 354 7.32 9.09 24.25
CA VAL A 354 7.89 10.32 24.84
C VAL A 354 9.34 10.51 24.42
N HIS A 355 10.14 9.44 24.47
CA HIS A 355 11.56 9.51 24.05
C HIS A 355 11.69 9.71 22.54
N ALA A 356 10.91 8.98 21.74
CA ALA A 356 10.96 9.05 20.30
C ALA A 356 10.56 10.44 19.77
N GLN A 357 9.52 11.07 20.33
CA GLN A 357 9.07 12.39 19.92
C GLN A 357 10.20 13.42 20.02
N LYS A 358 10.92 13.48 21.14
CA LYS A 358 12.05 14.41 21.33
C LYS A 358 13.13 14.21 20.26
N ALA A 359 13.44 12.97 19.92
CA ALA A 359 14.42 12.66 18.87
C ALA A 359 13.93 13.07 17.48
N PHE A 360 12.65 12.92 17.19
CA PHE A 360 12.04 13.33 15.92
C PHE A 360 12.08 14.84 15.74
N GLU A 361 11.75 15.61 16.80
CA GLU A 361 11.83 17.08 16.82
C GLU A 361 13.26 17.54 16.54
N VAL A 362 14.25 17.01 17.29
CA VAL A 362 15.69 17.32 17.09
C VAL A 362 16.16 16.95 15.70
N ALA A 363 15.64 15.86 15.13
CA ALA A 363 15.95 15.45 13.77
C ALA A 363 15.31 16.34 12.69
N GLY A 364 14.38 17.25 13.06
CA GLY A 364 13.69 18.17 12.15
C GLY A 364 12.50 17.57 11.42
N TYR A 365 11.89 16.53 11.99
CA TYR A 365 10.62 16.00 11.51
C TYR A 365 9.48 16.82 12.10
N THR A 366 8.56 17.24 11.23
CA THR A 366 7.39 18.03 11.60
C THR A 366 6.10 17.24 11.61
N ASP A 367 6.03 16.21 10.75
CA ASP A 367 4.81 15.44 10.54
C ASP A 367 5.11 13.94 10.54
N ILE A 368 4.23 13.18 11.19
CA ILE A 368 4.19 11.72 11.11
C ILE A 368 2.84 11.27 10.56
N GLU A 369 2.88 10.42 9.54
CA GLU A 369 1.72 9.68 9.05
C GLU A 369 1.91 8.20 9.37
N MET A 370 0.88 7.57 9.95
CA MET A 370 0.87 6.15 10.30
C MET A 370 -0.11 5.45 9.38
N ASN A 371 0.39 4.60 8.51
CA ASN A 371 -0.40 3.87 7.53
C ASN A 371 0.04 2.38 7.47
N TRP A 372 -0.88 1.52 7.17
CA TRP A 372 -2.30 1.77 7.25
C TRP A 372 -2.92 0.96 8.40
N ILE A 373 -3.99 1.46 8.94
CA ILE A 373 -4.69 0.82 10.05
C ILE A 373 -6.06 0.39 9.57
N GLY A 374 -6.31 -0.92 9.56
CA GLY A 374 -7.62 -1.46 9.17
C GLY A 374 -8.70 -1.12 10.18
N ASP A 375 -9.93 -0.86 9.70
CA ASP A 375 -11.09 -0.64 10.57
C ASP A 375 -11.48 -1.92 11.34
N PHE A 376 -10.97 -3.05 10.92
CA PHE A 376 -11.05 -4.34 11.62
C PHE A 376 -10.06 -4.45 12.81
N ASN A 377 -9.17 -3.46 13.04
CA ASN A 377 -8.24 -3.39 14.17
C ASN A 377 -8.54 -2.19 15.08
N PRO A 378 -9.62 -2.22 15.88
CA PRO A 378 -10.03 -1.11 16.73
C PRO A 378 -9.01 -0.76 17.83
N ARG A 379 -8.21 -1.72 18.29
CA ARG A 379 -7.18 -1.49 19.31
C ARG A 379 -6.12 -0.52 18.81
N MET A 380 -5.65 -0.71 17.57
CA MET A 380 -4.67 0.19 16.98
C MET A 380 -5.23 1.59 16.74
N LEU A 381 -6.52 1.70 16.37
CA LEU A 381 -7.19 3.00 16.24
C LEU A 381 -7.30 3.75 17.58
N VAL A 382 -7.51 3.05 18.68
CA VAL A 382 -7.48 3.65 20.03
C VAL A 382 -6.07 4.14 20.36
N THR A 383 -5.05 3.35 20.07
CA THR A 383 -3.64 3.73 20.31
C THR A 383 -3.27 5.00 19.54
N THR A 384 -3.61 5.09 18.25
CA THR A 384 -3.30 6.29 17.44
C THR A 384 -4.06 7.52 17.91
N ARG A 385 -5.33 7.38 18.32
CA ARG A 385 -6.09 8.49 18.90
C ARG A 385 -5.50 8.95 20.23
N SER A 386 -4.98 8.04 21.05
CA SER A 386 -4.42 8.39 22.37
C SER A 386 -3.19 9.28 22.27
N ILE A 387 -2.45 9.21 21.16
CA ILE A 387 -1.32 10.11 20.88
C ILE A 387 -1.73 11.39 20.12
N GLY A 388 -3.02 11.64 19.93
CA GLY A 388 -3.55 12.83 19.27
C GLY A 388 -3.60 12.76 17.74
N ALA A 389 -3.32 11.60 17.14
CA ALA A 389 -3.39 11.45 15.69
C ALA A 389 -4.84 11.42 15.19
N LYS A 390 -5.06 12.01 14.01
CA LYS A 390 -6.36 12.08 13.32
C LYS A 390 -6.30 11.35 12.00
N ILE A 391 -7.40 10.74 11.60
CA ILE A 391 -7.53 10.15 10.25
C ILE A 391 -7.43 11.28 9.23
N CYS A 392 -6.50 11.17 8.30
CA CYS A 392 -6.26 12.16 7.24
C CYS A 392 -6.53 11.60 5.84
N LYS A 393 -6.36 10.29 5.63
CA LYS A 393 -6.70 9.61 4.38
C LYS A 393 -7.45 8.32 4.67
N THR A 394 -8.37 7.96 3.80
CA THR A 394 -9.08 6.66 3.85
C THR A 394 -8.90 5.95 2.51
N HIS A 395 -8.36 4.74 2.58
CA HIS A 395 -8.41 3.80 1.46
C HIS A 395 -9.43 2.71 1.78
N VAL A 396 -9.92 2.04 0.76
CA VAL A 396 -10.84 0.91 0.92
C VAL A 396 -10.40 -0.27 0.08
N THR A 397 -10.53 -1.45 0.63
CA THR A 397 -10.48 -2.69 -0.14
C THR A 397 -11.91 -3.11 -0.40
N TYR A 398 -12.23 -3.27 -1.66
CA TYR A 398 -13.51 -3.79 -2.12
C TYR A 398 -13.42 -5.28 -2.36
N ARG A 399 -14.56 -5.97 -2.28
CA ARG A 399 -14.73 -7.36 -2.71
C ARG A 399 -15.89 -7.46 -3.70
N PHE A 400 -15.70 -8.21 -4.76
CA PHE A 400 -16.74 -8.56 -5.72
C PHE A 400 -16.97 -10.07 -5.68
N LEU A 401 -18.20 -10.48 -5.35
CA LEU A 401 -18.61 -11.89 -5.38
C LEU A 401 -19.07 -12.25 -6.79
N PHE A 402 -18.59 -13.36 -7.36
CA PHE A 402 -18.99 -13.79 -8.71
C PHE A 402 -20.41 -14.34 -8.72
N ASP A 403 -20.81 -15.04 -7.66
CA ASP A 403 -22.20 -15.36 -7.38
C ASP A 403 -22.89 -14.14 -6.72
N ARG A 404 -23.78 -13.50 -7.46
CA ARG A 404 -24.48 -12.28 -7.03
C ARG A 404 -25.61 -12.53 -6.02
N GLU A 405 -26.06 -13.79 -5.91
CA GLU A 405 -27.11 -14.19 -4.97
C GLU A 405 -26.53 -14.49 -3.57
N ARG A 406 -25.23 -14.68 -3.50
CA ARG A 406 -24.55 -14.94 -2.23
C ARG A 406 -24.54 -13.71 -1.33
N ALA A 407 -24.88 -13.89 -0.04
CA ALA A 407 -24.78 -12.82 0.95
C ALA A 407 -23.35 -12.31 1.08
N PHE A 408 -23.18 -10.99 1.08
CA PHE A 408 -21.89 -10.34 1.27
C PHE A 408 -21.61 -10.15 2.76
N GLU A 409 -20.40 -10.49 3.19
CA GLU A 409 -19.90 -10.23 4.53
C GLU A 409 -18.64 -9.37 4.47
N ARG A 410 -18.56 -8.39 5.39
CA ARG A 410 -17.37 -7.58 5.58
C ARG A 410 -16.27 -8.36 6.28
N CYS A 411 -15.03 -7.88 6.14
CA CYS A 411 -13.87 -8.41 6.86
C CYS A 411 -14.17 -8.46 8.37
N PRO A 412 -13.98 -9.63 9.03
CA PRO A 412 -14.24 -9.78 10.45
C PRO A 412 -13.29 -8.90 11.29
N VAL A 413 -13.82 -8.40 12.42
CA VAL A 413 -13.05 -7.57 13.36
C VAL A 413 -12.12 -8.45 14.20
N ILE A 414 -10.85 -8.05 14.31
CA ILE A 414 -9.87 -8.69 15.21
C ILE A 414 -10.28 -8.39 16.66
N ARG A 415 -10.51 -9.44 17.43
CA ARG A 415 -10.90 -9.36 18.84
C ARG A 415 -9.71 -9.34 19.79
#